data_15895e1999876f074e78a5705bdf13db
#
_entry.id   15895e1999876f074e78a5705bdf13db
#
_cell.length_a   1.000
_cell.length_b   1.000
_cell.length_c   1.000
_cell.angle_alpha   90.00
_cell.angle_beta   90.00
_cell.angle_gamma   90.00
#
_symmetry.space_group_name_H-M   'P 1'
#
loop_
_entity.id
_entity.type
_entity.pdbx_description
1 polymer ?
#
loop_
_entity_poly.entity_id
_entity_poly.type
_entity_poly.pdbx_seq_one_letter_code
_entity_poly.pdbx_strand_id
1 'polypeptide(L)'
;MSIPITNFTQKEFCCKCGCGSCEVSMKLKETLQIIRNYWGKPIIITSSRRCRTHNARVGGVPNSQHLLGTAADITTEGSIQTFYNFIIQLYKSGKIPDLGYIQLYLNKKFIHVDVRYPKSNTVRNLK
;
A
#
# COMPACT_ATOMS: atom_id res chain seq x y z
N MET A 1 10.78 -14.21 -7.98
CA MET A 1 10.41 -13.92 -9.39
C MET A 1 9.57 -12.65 -9.43
N SER A 2 9.96 -11.70 -10.25
CA SER A 2 9.18 -10.47 -10.39
C SER A 2 8.03 -10.66 -11.37
N ILE A 3 6.99 -9.86 -11.19
CA ILE A 3 5.83 -9.84 -12.08
C ILE A 3 5.78 -8.48 -12.79
N PRO A 4 5.18 -8.40 -13.98
CA PRO A 4 5.04 -7.10 -14.65
C PRO A 4 4.09 -6.20 -13.88
N ILE A 5 4.45 -4.92 -13.77
CA ILE A 5 3.59 -3.90 -13.17
C ILE A 5 2.84 -3.21 -14.30
N THR A 6 1.60 -3.59 -14.50
CA THR A 6 0.82 -3.16 -15.67
C THR A 6 -0.33 -2.20 -15.33
N ASN A 7 -0.83 -2.21 -14.10
CA ASN A 7 -1.98 -1.39 -13.71
C ASN A 7 -1.62 -0.15 -12.90
N PHE A 8 -0.34 0.07 -12.63
CA PHE A 8 0.12 1.23 -11.87
C PHE A 8 1.26 1.91 -12.60
N THR A 9 1.19 3.25 -12.69
CA THR A 9 2.24 4.05 -13.29
C THR A 9 3.17 4.58 -12.21
N GLN A 10 4.41 4.91 -12.58
CA GLN A 10 5.36 5.48 -11.64
C GLN A 10 4.83 6.77 -11.01
N LYS A 11 4.08 7.57 -11.77
CA LYS A 11 3.49 8.82 -11.29
C LYS A 11 2.57 8.61 -10.09
N GLU A 12 1.84 7.50 -10.07
CA GLU A 12 0.91 7.20 -8.96
C GLU A 12 1.63 7.02 -7.62
N PHE A 13 2.92 6.68 -7.66
CA PHE A 13 3.73 6.48 -6.45
C PHE A 13 4.43 7.75 -6.00
N CYS A 14 4.40 8.81 -6.78
CA CYS A 14 5.15 10.05 -6.48
C CYS A 14 4.55 10.81 -5.33
N CYS A 15 5.41 11.52 -4.59
CA CYS A 15 5.00 12.42 -3.53
C CYS A 15 4.04 13.47 -4.10
N LYS A 16 2.91 13.66 -3.43
CA LYS A 16 1.84 14.54 -3.92
C LYS A 16 2.19 16.01 -3.85
N CYS A 17 3.29 16.38 -3.19
CA CYS A 17 3.72 17.77 -3.13
C CYS A 17 4.43 18.23 -4.41
N GLY A 18 4.73 17.31 -5.32
CA GLY A 18 5.40 17.64 -6.58
C GLY A 18 6.91 17.81 -6.49
N CYS A 19 7.53 17.33 -5.39
CA CYS A 19 8.98 17.49 -5.18
C CYS A 19 9.83 16.55 -6.02
N GLY A 20 9.21 15.60 -6.74
CA GLY A 20 9.96 14.63 -7.56
C GLY A 20 10.35 13.35 -6.84
N SER A 21 9.96 13.17 -5.57
CA SER A 21 10.22 11.93 -4.83
C SER A 21 9.23 10.85 -5.27
N CYS A 22 9.69 9.90 -6.06
CA CYS A 22 8.82 8.88 -6.67
C CYS A 22 9.29 7.46 -6.44
N GLU A 23 10.44 7.27 -5.79
CA GLU A 23 11.00 5.94 -5.61
C GLU A 23 10.25 5.14 -4.56
N VAL A 24 9.81 3.95 -4.94
CA VAL A 24 9.15 3.02 -4.02
C VAL A 24 9.73 1.63 -4.25
N SER A 25 9.59 0.79 -3.22
CA SER A 25 10.07 -0.59 -3.23
C SER A 25 9.40 -1.41 -4.33
N MET A 26 10.16 -2.25 -5.02
CA MET A 26 9.61 -3.20 -5.99
C MET A 26 8.65 -4.17 -5.31
N LYS A 27 8.94 -4.58 -4.08
CA LYS A 27 8.03 -5.44 -3.30
C LYS A 27 6.66 -4.80 -3.10
N LEU A 28 6.64 -3.48 -2.87
CA LEU A 28 5.38 -2.74 -2.77
C LEU A 28 4.63 -2.77 -4.08
N LYS A 29 5.30 -2.47 -5.18
CA LYS A 29 4.68 -2.47 -6.51
C LYS A 29 4.11 -3.85 -6.85
N GLU A 30 4.88 -4.90 -6.60
CA GLU A 30 4.46 -6.28 -6.89
C GLU A 30 3.28 -6.68 -6.01
N THR A 31 3.32 -6.35 -4.72
CA THR A 31 2.21 -6.65 -3.82
C THR A 31 0.92 -6.00 -4.31
N LEU A 32 0.98 -4.71 -4.68
CA LEU A 32 -0.20 -4.01 -5.18
C LEU A 32 -0.70 -4.61 -6.51
N GLN A 33 0.22 -4.97 -7.41
CA GLN A 33 -0.19 -5.57 -8.68
C GLN A 33 -0.85 -6.93 -8.48
N ILE A 34 -0.36 -7.75 -7.55
CA ILE A 34 -0.98 -9.03 -7.23
C ILE A 34 -2.39 -8.80 -6.67
N ILE A 35 -2.55 -7.85 -5.74
CA ILE A 35 -3.87 -7.51 -5.22
C ILE A 35 -4.80 -7.11 -6.36
N ARG A 36 -4.32 -6.25 -7.27
CA ARG A 36 -5.10 -5.79 -8.43
C ARG A 36 -5.51 -6.95 -9.33
N ASN A 37 -4.60 -7.88 -9.58
CA ASN A 37 -4.86 -9.02 -10.46
C ASN A 37 -5.99 -9.90 -9.92
N TYR A 38 -5.99 -10.16 -8.62
CA TYR A 38 -7.02 -10.99 -7.99
C TYR A 38 -8.32 -10.22 -7.73
N TRP A 39 -8.23 -8.93 -7.40
CA TRP A 39 -9.40 -8.10 -7.13
C TRP A 39 -10.24 -7.86 -8.38
N GLY A 40 -9.60 -7.69 -9.52
CA GLY A 40 -10.27 -7.55 -10.82
C GLY A 40 -10.93 -6.19 -11.06
N LYS A 41 -10.75 -5.22 -10.18
CA LYS A 41 -11.31 -3.87 -10.31
C LYS A 41 -10.19 -2.85 -10.12
N PRO A 42 -10.35 -1.62 -10.63
CA PRO A 42 -9.37 -0.58 -10.42
C PRO A 42 -9.08 -0.30 -8.95
N ILE A 43 -7.80 -0.11 -8.65
CA ILE A 43 -7.32 0.29 -7.32
C ILE A 43 -6.66 1.65 -7.48
N ILE A 44 -7.05 2.61 -6.64
CA ILE A 44 -6.54 3.97 -6.68
C ILE A 44 -5.54 4.15 -5.54
N ILE A 45 -4.34 4.60 -5.86
CA ILE A 45 -3.33 4.96 -4.87
C ILE A 45 -3.57 6.41 -4.49
N THR A 46 -3.96 6.65 -3.24
CA THR A 46 -4.23 8.01 -2.76
C THR A 46 -2.99 8.66 -2.16
N SER A 47 -2.03 7.87 -1.70
CA SER A 47 -0.75 8.35 -1.20
C SER A 47 0.25 7.18 -1.23
N SER A 48 1.52 7.46 -1.58
CA SER A 48 2.55 6.44 -1.50
C SER A 48 3.84 7.07 -0.99
N ARG A 49 4.81 7.36 -1.86
CA ARG A 49 6.05 8.01 -1.42
C ARG A 49 5.75 9.40 -0.85
N ARG A 50 6.36 9.74 0.28
CA ARG A 50 6.31 11.10 0.86
C ARG A 50 7.70 11.57 1.18
N CYS A 51 7.98 12.86 0.88
CA CYS A 51 9.16 13.52 1.43
C CYS A 51 8.84 13.97 2.86
N ARG A 52 9.87 14.32 3.63
CA ARG A 52 9.69 14.70 5.04
C ARG A 52 8.75 15.90 5.20
N THR A 53 8.91 16.90 4.34
CA THR A 53 8.08 18.11 4.39
C THR A 53 6.60 17.79 4.16
N HIS A 54 6.31 17.01 3.12
CA HIS A 54 4.93 16.63 2.81
C HIS A 54 4.34 15.76 3.93
N ASN A 55 5.13 14.81 4.44
CA ASN A 55 4.68 13.94 5.53
C ASN A 55 4.28 14.75 6.77
N ALA A 56 5.07 15.74 7.14
CA ALA A 56 4.75 16.60 8.28
C ALA A 56 3.49 17.42 8.01
N ARG A 57 3.33 17.92 6.78
CA ARG A 57 2.18 18.75 6.40
C ARG A 57 0.85 17.98 6.48
N VAL A 58 0.85 16.71 6.10
CA VAL A 58 -0.35 15.88 6.15
C VAL A 58 -0.56 15.15 7.48
N GLY A 59 0.27 15.46 8.47
CA GLY A 59 0.12 14.88 9.81
C GLY A 59 0.63 13.45 9.93
N GLY A 60 1.51 13.02 9.05
CA GLY A 60 2.11 11.69 9.13
C GLY A 60 3.09 11.57 10.28
N VAL A 61 3.25 10.35 10.80
CA VAL A 61 4.22 10.12 11.88
C VAL A 61 5.64 10.32 11.36
N PRO A 62 6.59 10.80 12.20
CA PRO A 62 7.95 11.11 11.74
C PRO A 62 8.72 9.93 11.14
N ASN A 63 8.38 8.70 11.53
CA ASN A 63 9.03 7.49 11.01
C ASN A 63 8.11 6.68 10.11
N SER A 64 7.22 7.35 9.39
CA SER A 64 6.25 6.71 8.50
C SER A 64 6.93 5.86 7.43
N GLN A 65 6.34 4.71 7.11
CA GLN A 65 6.78 3.87 6.01
C GLN A 65 6.64 4.57 4.65
N HIS A 66 5.76 5.57 4.54
CA HIS A 66 5.65 6.39 3.33
C HIS A 66 6.97 7.12 3.01
N LEU A 67 7.73 7.50 4.03
CA LEU A 67 9.04 8.15 3.85
C LEU A 67 10.06 7.21 3.25
N LEU A 68 9.92 5.92 3.47
CA LEU A 68 10.84 4.90 2.98
C LEU A 68 10.46 4.37 1.60
N GLY A 69 9.31 4.77 1.07
CA GLY A 69 8.82 4.23 -0.20
C GLY A 69 8.34 2.80 -0.10
N THR A 70 7.92 2.36 1.10
CA THR A 70 7.46 1.00 1.34
C THR A 70 5.96 0.92 1.63
N ALA A 71 5.25 2.04 1.55
CA ALA A 71 3.83 2.12 1.91
C ALA A 71 3.00 2.77 0.82
N ALA A 72 1.73 2.36 0.75
CA ALA A 72 0.72 2.99 -0.07
C ALA A 72 -0.61 2.99 0.67
N ASP A 73 -1.35 4.07 0.51
CA ASP A 73 -2.74 4.15 0.92
C ASP A 73 -3.57 3.94 -0.33
N ILE A 74 -4.48 2.98 -0.30
CA ILE A 74 -5.24 2.57 -1.49
C ILE A 74 -6.73 2.56 -1.22
N THR A 75 -7.50 2.78 -2.28
CA THR A 75 -8.95 2.67 -2.23
C THR A 75 -9.46 2.02 -3.51
N THR A 76 -10.72 1.65 -3.49
CA THR A 76 -11.39 1.05 -4.63
C THR A 76 -12.87 1.42 -4.59
N GLU A 77 -13.57 1.17 -5.67
CA GLU A 77 -15.01 1.37 -5.76
C GLU A 77 -15.74 0.32 -4.91
N GLY A 78 -16.81 0.74 -4.26
CA GLY A 78 -17.63 -0.16 -3.45
C GLY A 78 -17.23 -0.19 -1.98
N SER A 79 -17.47 -1.32 -1.32
CA SER A 79 -17.23 -1.46 0.12
C SER A 79 -15.73 -1.58 0.43
N ILE A 80 -15.21 -0.63 1.18
CA ILE A 80 -13.81 -0.67 1.61
C ILE A 80 -13.57 -1.81 2.62
N GLN A 81 -14.58 -2.15 3.40
CA GLN A 81 -14.49 -3.28 4.34
C GLN A 81 -14.33 -4.60 3.58
N THR A 82 -15.10 -4.77 2.50
CA THR A 82 -15.01 -5.97 1.65
C THR A 82 -13.62 -6.07 1.03
N PHE A 83 -13.10 -4.95 0.56
CA PHE A 83 -11.75 -4.89 -0.03
C PHE A 83 -10.69 -5.26 1.02
N TYR A 84 -10.81 -4.73 2.22
CA TYR A 84 -9.90 -5.06 3.32
C TYR A 84 -9.91 -6.57 3.61
N ASN A 85 -11.10 -7.15 3.75
CA ASN A 85 -11.24 -8.58 4.01
C ASN A 85 -10.62 -9.42 2.89
N PHE A 86 -10.77 -8.97 1.65
CA PHE A 86 -10.19 -9.63 0.49
C PHE A 86 -8.66 -9.64 0.57
N ILE A 87 -8.05 -8.52 0.90
CA ILE A 87 -6.59 -8.41 1.03
C ILE A 87 -6.08 -9.34 2.14
N ILE A 88 -6.78 -9.40 3.27
CA ILE A 88 -6.42 -10.29 4.37
C ILE A 88 -6.43 -11.76 3.90
N GLN A 89 -7.45 -12.15 3.13
CA GLN A 89 -7.54 -13.51 2.60
C GLN A 89 -6.41 -13.81 1.61
N LEU A 90 -6.02 -12.85 0.79
CA LEU A 90 -4.87 -13.02 -0.11
C LEU A 90 -3.60 -13.30 0.68
N TYR A 91 -3.39 -12.55 1.75
CA TYR A 91 -2.20 -12.75 2.59
C TYR A 91 -2.23 -14.16 3.23
N LYS A 92 -3.36 -14.56 3.79
CA LYS A 92 -3.52 -15.88 4.42
C LYS A 92 -3.32 -17.01 3.42
N SER A 93 -3.63 -16.77 2.15
CA SER A 93 -3.45 -17.74 1.07
C SER A 93 -2.03 -17.80 0.53
N GLY A 94 -1.12 -16.98 1.07
CA GLY A 94 0.27 -16.93 0.63
C GLY A 94 0.51 -16.18 -0.67
N LYS A 95 -0.47 -15.41 -1.17
CA LYS A 95 -0.36 -14.71 -2.45
C LYS A 95 0.46 -13.43 -2.37
N ILE A 96 0.46 -12.78 -1.21
CA ILE A 96 1.18 -11.52 -0.99
C ILE A 96 2.08 -11.64 0.25
N PRO A 97 3.11 -12.49 0.21
CA PRO A 97 3.94 -12.78 1.39
C PRO A 97 4.74 -11.58 1.90
N ASP A 98 4.94 -10.56 1.06
CA ASP A 98 5.71 -9.37 1.44
C ASP A 98 4.92 -8.36 2.25
N LEU A 99 3.60 -8.53 2.39
CA LEU A 99 2.79 -7.63 3.20
C LEU A 99 3.34 -7.60 4.64
N GLY A 100 3.67 -6.39 5.12
CA GLY A 100 4.25 -6.21 6.45
C GLY A 100 3.30 -5.56 7.46
N TYR A 101 2.36 -4.76 6.97
CA TYR A 101 1.37 -4.12 7.82
C TYR A 101 0.17 -3.70 6.98
N ILE A 102 -1.00 -3.75 7.57
CA ILE A 102 -2.24 -3.32 6.93
C ILE A 102 -3.14 -2.66 7.98
N GLN A 103 -3.79 -1.57 7.60
CA GLN A 103 -4.75 -0.89 8.48
C GLN A 103 -5.90 -0.33 7.66
N LEU A 104 -7.11 -0.60 8.13
CA LEU A 104 -8.33 -0.08 7.54
C LEU A 104 -8.71 1.25 8.19
N TYR A 105 -8.90 2.28 7.36
CA TYR A 105 -9.43 3.57 7.79
C TYR A 105 -10.85 3.70 7.24
N LEU A 106 -11.78 3.07 7.94
CA LEU A 106 -13.15 2.91 7.47
C LEU A 106 -13.84 4.25 7.15
N ASN A 107 -13.72 5.22 8.06
CA ASN A 107 -14.37 6.52 7.89
C ASN A 107 -13.79 7.34 6.75
N LYS A 108 -12.51 7.14 6.46
CA LYS A 108 -11.80 7.85 5.37
C LYS A 108 -11.79 7.05 4.08
N LYS A 109 -12.29 5.84 4.11
CA LYS A 109 -12.44 4.94 2.95
C LYS A 109 -11.14 4.64 2.24
N PHE A 110 -10.11 4.33 3.00
CA PHE A 110 -8.86 3.84 2.41
C PHE A 110 -8.21 2.79 3.31
N ILE A 111 -7.25 2.08 2.76
CA ILE A 111 -6.48 1.06 3.45
C ILE A 111 -5.01 1.42 3.30
N HIS A 112 -4.29 1.46 4.42
CA HIS A 112 -2.84 1.55 4.43
C HIS A 112 -2.27 0.15 4.29
N VAL A 113 -1.36 -0.07 3.34
CA VAL A 113 -0.59 -1.30 3.21
C VAL A 113 0.88 -0.96 3.10
N ASP A 114 1.74 -1.77 3.68
CA ASP A 114 3.17 -1.60 3.48
C ASP A 114 3.90 -2.95 3.50
N VAL A 115 5.14 -2.91 3.05
CA VAL A 115 5.99 -4.10 2.95
C VAL A 115 7.16 -4.00 3.92
N ARG A 116 6.93 -3.43 5.10
CA ARG A 116 7.95 -3.30 6.14
C ARG A 116 8.53 -4.65 6.53
N TYR A 117 9.78 -4.63 6.94
CA TYR A 117 10.43 -5.81 7.48
C TYR A 117 11.26 -5.39 8.71
N PRO A 118 11.13 -6.07 9.85
CA PRO A 118 10.26 -7.23 10.10
C PRO A 118 8.78 -6.84 10.05
N LYS A 119 7.94 -7.84 9.80
CA LYS A 119 6.49 -7.63 9.74
C LYS A 119 5.95 -7.19 11.09
N SER A 120 4.85 -6.42 11.06
CA SER A 120 4.13 -6.02 12.27
C SER A 120 3.58 -7.24 13.01
N ASN A 121 3.33 -7.09 14.31
CA ASN A 121 2.73 -8.18 15.09
C ASN A 121 1.35 -8.55 14.57
N THR A 122 0.57 -7.56 14.11
CA THR A 122 -0.75 -7.81 13.56
C THR A 122 -0.67 -8.77 12.36
N VAL A 123 0.24 -8.50 11.43
CA VAL A 123 0.38 -9.34 10.23
C VAL A 123 0.95 -10.71 10.60
N ARG A 124 1.94 -10.77 11.48
CA ARG A 124 2.52 -12.05 11.91
C ARG A 124 1.49 -12.96 12.58
N ASN A 125 0.46 -12.38 13.20
CA ASN A 125 -0.57 -13.14 13.89
C ASN A 125 -1.72 -13.57 12.98
N LEU A 126 -1.72 -13.16 11.73
CA LEU A 126 -2.71 -13.62 10.75
C LEU A 126 -2.40 -15.07 10.36
N LYS A 127 -3.41 -15.92 10.48
CA LYS A 127 -3.25 -17.36 10.21
C LYS A 127 -4.10 -17.79 9.02
#